data_0aec4b4b5f0ec92b5eef582ee5263271
#
_entry.id   0aec4b4b5f0ec92b5eef582ee5263271
#
_cell.length_a   1.000
_cell.length_b   1.000
_cell.length_c   1.000
_cell.angle_alpha   90.00
_cell.angle_beta   90.00
_cell.angle_gamma   90.00
#
_symmetry.space_group_name_H-M   'P 1'
#
loop_
_entity.id
_entity.type
_entity.pdbx_description
1 polymer ?
#
loop_
_entity_poly.entity_id
_entity_poly.type
_entity_poly.pdbx_seq_one_letter_code
_entity_poly.pdbx_strand_id
1 'polypeptide(L)'
;HIHNTLDDYAPQRGAVGCYSDALYYGTTSMVSEGEQGPGWPRFYDDPIGCKAAAILSKRVFDRFRPGGALKFHGGALVLVHGLTEQDFKEMHEAGVWLIAEIGGGGLCDPAEVEPMLEWARKYDFFFSVHLAPPSIPGSSWVTSENILKLRPNKVAHTNGGSTGVEFSHIQRLMDECDIPLELVVNGNFVNFNKMLKHMDKKGELNRLVMGSDSPTGQASMPGAMNRCIVKASSLNDIPAEKCIAMATGNTADLYGLNTGKIEVGREADLQVIDNPPGSCGTDALKAIECGDPFGNSLVIVDGRIIAYRGKDSRPTARTC
;
A
#
# COMPACT_ATOMS: atom_id res chain seq x y z
N HIS A 1 -0.12 -0.40 0.01
CA HIS A 1 -0.97 0.76 0.39
C HIS A 1 -2.13 0.30 1.27
N ILE A 2 -2.61 1.17 2.05
CA ILE A 2 -3.75 0.97 2.94
C ILE A 2 -4.56 2.27 2.98
N HIS A 3 -5.88 2.15 2.99
CA HIS A 3 -6.75 3.26 3.34
C HIS A 3 -6.97 3.23 4.85
N ASN A 4 -6.55 4.29 5.48
CA ASN A 4 -6.80 4.49 6.89
C ASN A 4 -7.96 5.45 7.06
N THR A 5 -8.85 5.16 7.97
CA THR A 5 -9.97 6.02 8.30
C THR A 5 -9.89 6.45 9.75
N LEU A 6 -10.30 7.66 10.03
CA LEU A 6 -10.47 8.13 11.41
C LEU A 6 -11.69 7.49 12.07
N ASP A 7 -12.56 6.87 11.27
CA ASP A 7 -13.69 6.09 11.73
C ASP A 7 -13.33 4.62 11.95
N ASP A 8 -14.20 3.92 12.62
CA ASP A 8 -14.07 2.50 12.90
C ASP A 8 -14.61 1.68 11.72
N TYR A 9 -13.87 1.66 10.61
CA TYR A 9 -14.24 0.94 9.41
C TYR A 9 -14.29 -0.59 9.60
N ALA A 10 -13.63 -1.08 10.64
CA ALA A 10 -13.72 -2.45 11.09
C ALA A 10 -14.35 -2.48 12.49
N PRO A 11 -15.69 -2.37 12.61
CA PRO A 11 -16.37 -2.13 13.87
C PRO A 11 -16.08 -3.16 14.97
N GLN A 12 -15.59 -4.32 14.60
CA GLN A 12 -15.23 -5.37 15.57
C GLN A 12 -13.81 -5.21 16.15
N ARG A 13 -12.91 -4.48 15.51
CA ARG A 13 -11.50 -4.37 15.90
C ARG A 13 -10.96 -2.95 15.92
N GLY A 14 -11.59 -2.01 15.24
CA GLY A 14 -11.10 -0.65 15.06
C GLY A 14 -9.78 -0.56 14.28
N ALA A 15 -9.38 0.65 13.92
CA ALA A 15 -8.13 0.90 13.20
C ALA A 15 -6.91 0.33 13.96
N VAL A 16 -6.85 0.54 15.28
CA VAL A 16 -5.77 0.04 16.14
C VAL A 16 -5.67 -1.48 16.11
N GLY A 17 -6.79 -2.18 16.14
CA GLY A 17 -6.83 -3.64 16.04
C GLY A 17 -6.31 -4.16 14.70
N CYS A 18 -6.69 -3.50 13.60
CA CYS A 18 -6.18 -3.84 12.27
C CYS A 18 -4.66 -3.70 12.17
N TYR A 19 -4.12 -2.62 12.73
CA TYR A 19 -2.67 -2.38 12.71
C TYR A 19 -1.91 -3.37 13.58
N SER A 20 -2.45 -3.68 14.76
CA SER A 20 -1.87 -4.70 15.64
C SER A 20 -1.87 -6.08 14.97
N ASP A 21 -2.96 -6.46 14.35
CA ASP A 21 -3.04 -7.73 13.62
C ASP A 21 -2.03 -7.78 12.46
N ALA A 22 -1.93 -6.70 11.66
CA ALA A 22 -0.97 -6.63 10.57
C ALA A 22 0.49 -6.74 11.06
N LEU A 23 0.81 -6.14 12.20
CA LEU A 23 2.12 -6.26 12.84
C LEU A 23 2.43 -7.71 13.22
N TYR A 24 1.48 -8.44 13.78
CA TYR A 24 1.65 -9.88 14.09
C TYR A 24 1.89 -10.74 12.85
N TYR A 25 1.40 -10.31 11.68
CA TYR A 25 1.71 -10.92 10.39
C TYR A 25 3.03 -10.41 9.77
N GLY A 26 3.77 -9.55 10.49
CA GLY A 26 5.09 -9.06 10.11
C GLY A 26 5.12 -7.75 9.34
N THR A 27 3.98 -7.08 9.14
CA THR A 27 3.96 -5.74 8.55
C THR A 27 4.43 -4.73 9.59
N THR A 28 5.60 -4.13 9.39
CA THR A 28 6.21 -3.19 10.32
C THR A 28 5.97 -1.73 9.95
N SER A 29 5.71 -1.47 8.67
CA SER A 29 5.41 -0.12 8.16
C SER A 29 4.23 -0.14 7.21
N MET A 30 3.40 0.89 7.26
CA MET A 30 2.27 1.11 6.36
C MET A 30 2.23 2.56 5.87
N VAL A 31 1.85 2.76 4.63
CA VAL A 31 1.61 4.09 4.04
C VAL A 31 0.13 4.19 3.67
N SER A 32 -0.52 5.25 4.15
CA SER A 32 -1.93 5.54 3.84
C SER A 32 -2.08 6.24 2.50
N GLU A 33 -3.13 5.90 1.77
CA GLU A 33 -3.55 6.60 0.56
C GLU A 33 -4.91 7.29 0.72
N GLY A 34 -5.35 7.49 1.94
CA GLY A 34 -6.55 8.25 2.28
C GLY A 34 -7.06 7.92 3.68
N GLU A 35 -7.49 8.94 4.39
CA GLU A 35 -8.08 8.83 5.72
C GLU A 35 -9.61 8.92 5.69
N GLN A 36 -10.18 9.14 4.51
CA GLN A 36 -11.62 9.25 4.33
C GLN A 36 -12.17 7.98 3.68
N GLY A 37 -12.89 7.19 4.45
CA GLY A 37 -13.60 6.02 3.95
C GLY A 37 -14.97 6.38 3.35
N PRO A 38 -15.60 5.47 2.58
CA PRO A 38 -16.90 5.70 1.96
C PRO A 38 -18.04 5.98 2.93
N GLY A 39 -17.86 5.68 4.22
CA GLY A 39 -18.88 5.92 5.26
C GLY A 39 -18.81 7.28 5.92
N TRP A 40 -17.76 8.05 5.67
CA TRP A 40 -17.60 9.38 6.26
C TRP A 40 -18.40 10.43 5.53
N PRO A 41 -18.82 11.51 6.23
CA PRO A 41 -19.25 12.71 5.55
C PRO A 41 -18.17 13.11 4.55
N ARG A 42 -18.53 13.15 3.28
CA ARG A 42 -17.58 13.46 2.23
C ARG A 42 -17.24 14.94 2.32
N PHE A 43 -16.01 15.27 2.66
CA PHE A 43 -15.49 16.64 2.62
C PHE A 43 -15.12 17.08 1.18
N TYR A 44 -15.79 16.53 0.15
CA TYR A 44 -15.42 16.78 -1.24
C TYR A 44 -15.59 18.23 -1.71
N ASP A 45 -16.27 19.03 -0.92
CA ASP A 45 -16.47 20.47 -1.10
C ASP A 45 -15.94 21.30 0.08
N ASP A 46 -15.18 20.66 0.99
CA ASP A 46 -14.63 21.33 2.18
C ASP A 46 -13.08 21.25 2.19
N PRO A 47 -12.39 22.21 1.56
CA PRO A 47 -10.93 22.24 1.54
C PRO A 47 -10.32 22.41 2.94
N ILE A 48 -11.01 23.11 3.84
CA ILE A 48 -10.56 23.32 5.22
C ILE A 48 -10.63 21.98 5.99
N GLY A 49 -11.73 21.25 5.85
CA GLY A 49 -11.91 19.95 6.47
C GLY A 49 -10.90 18.92 5.96
N CYS A 50 -10.68 18.85 4.63
CA CYS A 50 -9.68 17.96 4.02
C CYS A 50 -8.27 18.25 4.53
N LYS A 51 -7.86 19.52 4.57
CA LYS A 51 -6.57 19.96 5.12
C LYS A 51 -6.45 19.62 6.61
N ALA A 52 -7.47 19.93 7.40
CA ALA A 52 -7.47 19.64 8.83
C ALA A 52 -7.37 18.14 9.11
N ALA A 53 -8.09 17.31 8.37
CA ALA A 53 -8.03 15.84 8.48
C ALA A 53 -6.64 15.31 8.14
N ALA A 54 -6.01 15.76 7.06
CA ALA A 54 -4.66 15.36 6.69
C ALA A 54 -3.63 15.71 7.77
N ILE A 55 -3.65 16.95 8.29
CA ILE A 55 -2.74 17.39 9.36
C ILE A 55 -3.00 16.61 10.65
N LEU A 56 -4.26 16.42 11.04
CA LEU A 56 -4.62 15.66 12.25
C LEU A 56 -4.12 14.22 12.15
N SER A 57 -4.41 13.53 11.04
CA SER A 57 -3.98 12.15 10.81
C SER A 57 -2.46 12.03 10.86
N LYS A 58 -1.73 12.91 10.17
CA LYS A 58 -0.27 12.92 10.22
C LYS A 58 0.24 13.00 11.66
N ARG A 59 -0.28 13.94 12.44
CA ARG A 59 0.15 14.15 13.85
C ARG A 59 -0.25 13.00 14.77
N VAL A 60 -1.41 12.38 14.55
CA VAL A 60 -1.86 11.21 15.31
C VAL A 60 -0.91 10.05 15.06
N PHE A 61 -0.65 9.75 13.79
CA PHE A 61 0.17 8.58 13.43
C PHE A 61 1.66 8.74 13.71
N ASP A 62 2.20 9.95 13.64
CA ASP A 62 3.57 10.22 14.11
C ASP A 62 3.75 9.88 15.60
N ARG A 63 2.67 9.85 16.37
CA ARG A 63 2.66 9.60 17.82
C ARG A 63 1.95 8.29 18.20
N PHE A 64 1.58 7.48 17.23
CA PHE A 64 0.76 6.27 17.43
C PHE A 64 1.48 5.14 18.18
N ARG A 65 2.62 5.37 18.74
CA ARG A 65 3.47 4.35 19.33
C ARG A 65 3.07 3.78 20.71
N PRO A 66 2.19 4.36 21.52
CA PRO A 66 1.88 3.78 22.84
C PRO A 66 1.22 2.40 22.77
N GLY A 67 0.49 2.07 21.70
CA GLY A 67 -0.23 0.80 21.55
C GLY A 67 0.33 -0.12 20.49
N GLY A 68 1.35 0.28 19.76
CA GLY A 68 1.87 -0.52 18.65
C GLY A 68 3.25 -0.08 18.18
N ALA A 69 4.03 -1.02 17.75
CA ALA A 69 5.34 -0.78 17.15
C ALA A 69 5.23 -0.49 15.64
N LEU A 70 4.07 -0.67 15.02
CA LEU A 70 3.86 -0.41 13.60
C LEU A 70 4.08 1.07 13.29
N LYS A 71 4.91 1.33 12.28
CA LYS A 71 5.19 2.67 11.77
C LYS A 71 4.12 3.01 10.74
N PHE A 72 3.22 3.91 11.09
CA PHE A 72 2.16 4.33 10.20
C PHE A 72 2.44 5.71 9.61
N HIS A 73 2.48 5.78 8.28
CA HIS A 73 2.64 7.02 7.53
C HIS A 73 1.27 7.47 7.04
N GLY A 74 0.55 8.24 7.86
CA GLY A 74 -0.78 8.79 7.56
C GLY A 74 -0.75 10.25 7.17
N GLY A 75 -1.92 10.81 6.90
CA GLY A 75 -2.09 12.21 6.55
C GLY A 75 -2.13 12.45 5.04
N ALA A 76 -2.86 11.63 4.30
CA ALA A 76 -3.04 11.83 2.85
C ALA A 76 -4.16 12.84 2.58
N LEU A 77 -3.83 13.91 1.84
CA LEU A 77 -4.77 14.97 1.46
C LEU A 77 -5.69 14.52 0.33
N VAL A 78 -6.99 14.58 0.53
CA VAL A 78 -7.97 14.46 -0.55
C VAL A 78 -8.03 15.78 -1.33
N LEU A 79 -7.83 15.73 -2.65
CA LEU A 79 -7.91 16.90 -3.52
C LEU A 79 -9.36 17.29 -3.76
N VAL A 80 -9.68 18.54 -3.45
CA VAL A 80 -11.03 19.12 -3.60
C VAL A 80 -10.96 20.55 -4.14
N HIS A 81 -12.06 21.03 -4.69
CA HIS A 81 -12.15 22.43 -5.09
C HIS A 81 -11.90 23.39 -3.93
N GLY A 82 -11.27 24.51 -4.22
CA GLY A 82 -10.97 25.56 -3.23
C GLY A 82 -9.64 25.39 -2.50
N LEU A 83 -8.92 24.28 -2.68
CA LEU A 83 -7.52 24.19 -2.24
C LEU A 83 -6.65 25.17 -3.02
N THR A 84 -5.68 25.76 -2.34
CA THR A 84 -4.74 26.74 -2.88
C THR A 84 -3.29 26.28 -2.66
N GLU A 85 -2.35 26.90 -3.37
CA GLU A 85 -0.92 26.64 -3.16
C GLU A 85 -0.49 26.87 -1.70
N GLN A 86 -1.10 27.86 -1.02
CA GLN A 86 -0.83 28.15 0.38
C GLN A 86 -1.21 26.97 1.29
N ASP A 87 -2.28 26.24 0.96
CA ASP A 87 -2.66 25.03 1.71
C ASP A 87 -1.63 23.94 1.59
N PHE A 88 -1.08 23.70 0.41
CA PHE A 88 0.01 22.74 0.21
C PHE A 88 1.27 23.12 0.99
N LYS A 89 1.64 24.40 0.99
CA LYS A 89 2.77 24.90 1.77
C LYS A 89 2.58 24.66 3.26
N GLU A 90 1.43 25.01 3.81
CA GLU A 90 1.13 24.85 5.23
C GLU A 90 1.07 23.38 5.66
N MET A 91 0.56 22.52 4.82
CA MET A 91 0.55 21.07 5.05
C MET A 91 1.96 20.49 5.00
N HIS A 92 2.79 20.89 4.04
CA HIS A 92 4.21 20.51 3.99
C HIS A 92 4.94 20.94 5.27
N GLU A 93 4.76 22.18 5.72
CA GLU A 93 5.33 22.70 6.99
C GLU A 93 4.82 21.90 8.22
N ALA A 94 3.60 21.36 8.14
CA ALA A 94 3.03 20.48 9.17
C ALA A 94 3.54 19.02 9.08
N GLY A 95 4.34 18.69 8.07
CA GLY A 95 4.92 17.35 7.82
C GLY A 95 4.02 16.43 6.99
N VAL A 96 2.92 16.92 6.42
CA VAL A 96 2.10 16.16 5.46
C VAL A 96 2.86 16.05 4.13
N TRP A 97 2.95 14.86 3.58
CA TRP A 97 3.70 14.57 2.36
C TRP A 97 2.96 13.64 1.39
N LEU A 98 1.72 13.25 1.73
CA LEU A 98 0.91 12.33 0.96
C LEU A 98 -0.32 13.05 0.39
N ILE A 99 -0.69 12.71 -0.83
CA ILE A 99 -2.00 12.98 -1.40
C ILE A 99 -2.76 11.68 -1.47
N ALA A 100 -4.04 11.71 -1.10
CA ALA A 100 -4.93 10.58 -1.22
C ALA A 100 -5.06 10.14 -2.68
N GLU A 101 -5.38 8.87 -2.88
CA GLU A 101 -5.52 8.26 -4.19
C GLU A 101 -6.45 9.07 -5.11
N ILE A 102 -5.89 9.63 -6.17
CA ILE A 102 -6.62 10.41 -7.17
C ILE A 102 -7.46 9.46 -8.02
N GLY A 103 -8.75 9.73 -8.14
CA GLY A 103 -9.70 8.87 -8.87
C GLY A 103 -10.59 8.05 -7.96
N GLY A 104 -10.15 7.73 -6.75
CA GLY A 104 -10.93 7.02 -5.73
C GLY A 104 -11.90 7.91 -4.96
N GLY A 105 -11.61 9.19 -4.86
CA GLY A 105 -12.44 10.19 -4.17
C GLY A 105 -11.92 11.61 -4.41
N GLY A 106 -12.74 12.63 -4.09
CA GLY A 106 -12.40 14.01 -4.38
C GLY A 106 -12.45 14.34 -5.87
N LEU A 107 -11.55 15.22 -6.31
CA LEU A 107 -11.39 15.56 -7.73
C LEU A 107 -10.67 14.41 -8.46
N CYS A 108 -11.24 14.03 -9.59
CA CYS A 108 -10.77 12.87 -10.36
C CYS A 108 -10.44 13.23 -11.81
N ASP A 109 -10.96 14.35 -12.31
CA ASP A 109 -10.67 14.79 -13.68
C ASP A 109 -9.21 15.30 -13.76
N PRO A 110 -8.38 14.76 -14.66
CA PRO A 110 -7.02 15.22 -14.85
C PRO A 110 -6.88 16.74 -15.07
N ALA A 111 -7.83 17.35 -15.74
CA ALA A 111 -7.81 18.79 -16.01
C ALA A 111 -8.03 19.63 -14.73
N GLU A 112 -8.80 19.10 -13.78
CA GLU A 112 -9.08 19.79 -12.51
C GLU A 112 -7.96 19.60 -11.49
N VAL A 113 -7.30 18.44 -11.49
CA VAL A 113 -6.23 18.16 -10.52
C VAL A 113 -4.86 18.68 -10.96
N GLU A 114 -4.63 18.88 -12.27
CA GLU A 114 -3.30 19.23 -12.80
C GLU A 114 -2.66 20.46 -12.13
N PRO A 115 -3.37 21.57 -11.87
CA PRO A 115 -2.80 22.71 -11.15
C PRO A 115 -2.36 22.35 -9.72
N MET A 116 -3.13 21.52 -9.02
CA MET A 116 -2.81 21.07 -7.68
C MET A 116 -1.60 20.13 -7.67
N LEU A 117 -1.41 19.32 -8.72
CA LEU A 117 -0.24 18.45 -8.84
C LEU A 117 1.05 19.22 -9.13
N GLU A 118 0.98 20.41 -9.71
CA GLU A 118 2.12 21.32 -9.78
C GLU A 118 2.55 21.77 -8.39
N TRP A 119 1.59 22.15 -7.54
CA TRP A 119 1.87 22.49 -6.14
C TRP A 119 2.37 21.28 -5.35
N ALA A 120 1.76 20.12 -5.57
CA ALA A 120 2.19 18.87 -4.96
C ALA A 120 3.68 18.57 -5.26
N ARG A 121 4.09 18.66 -6.51
CA ARG A 121 5.50 18.47 -6.92
C ARG A 121 6.41 19.55 -6.33
N LYS A 122 5.96 20.80 -6.28
CA LYS A 122 6.74 21.91 -5.70
C LYS A 122 7.06 21.72 -4.23
N TYR A 123 6.18 21.04 -3.49
CA TYR A 123 6.32 20.79 -2.06
C TYR A 123 6.60 19.31 -1.73
N ASP A 124 7.09 18.55 -2.70
CA ASP A 124 7.53 17.15 -2.55
C ASP A 124 6.44 16.20 -2.00
N PHE A 125 5.19 16.42 -2.39
CA PHE A 125 4.12 15.47 -2.09
C PHE A 125 4.20 14.24 -2.97
N PHE A 126 4.05 13.08 -2.34
CA PHE A 126 3.84 11.82 -3.04
C PHE A 126 2.36 11.64 -3.37
N PHE A 127 2.06 11.23 -4.59
CA PHE A 127 0.69 10.93 -5.00
C PHE A 127 0.60 9.69 -5.89
N SER A 128 -0.50 8.99 -5.72
CA SER A 128 -0.90 7.85 -6.54
C SER A 128 -2.16 8.16 -7.32
N VAL A 129 -2.41 7.39 -8.37
CA VAL A 129 -3.60 7.50 -9.20
C VAL A 129 -4.26 6.14 -9.33
N HIS A 130 -5.55 6.11 -9.10
CA HIS A 130 -6.44 4.99 -9.29
C HIS A 130 -6.51 4.56 -10.77
N LEU A 131 -6.36 3.29 -11.06
CA LEU A 131 -6.59 2.74 -12.39
C LEU A 131 -7.81 1.82 -12.35
N ALA A 132 -8.99 2.36 -12.61
CA ALA A 132 -10.21 1.57 -12.60
C ALA A 132 -11.36 2.23 -13.37
N PRO A 133 -12.36 1.43 -13.78
CA PRO A 133 -13.70 1.96 -14.08
C PRO A 133 -14.37 2.48 -12.81
N PRO A 134 -15.46 3.25 -12.90
CA PRO A 134 -16.23 3.68 -11.75
C PRO A 134 -16.76 2.45 -10.97
N SER A 135 -16.08 2.07 -9.91
CA SER A 135 -16.39 0.87 -9.11
C SER A 135 -16.92 1.19 -7.72
N ILE A 136 -16.74 2.43 -7.28
CA ILE A 136 -17.27 2.96 -6.02
C ILE A 136 -18.13 4.19 -6.32
N PRO A 137 -19.22 4.42 -5.58
CA PRO A 137 -20.02 5.65 -5.76
C PRO A 137 -19.18 6.91 -5.64
N GLY A 138 -19.15 7.72 -6.71
CA GLY A 138 -18.37 8.96 -6.76
C GLY A 138 -16.93 8.83 -7.29
N SER A 139 -16.47 7.63 -7.63
CA SER A 139 -15.21 7.46 -8.38
C SER A 139 -15.43 7.73 -9.87
N SER A 140 -14.34 8.06 -10.56
CA SER A 140 -14.33 8.33 -12.00
C SER A 140 -13.71 7.21 -12.79
N TRP A 141 -13.96 7.18 -14.10
CA TRP A 141 -13.19 6.36 -15.02
C TRP A 141 -11.79 6.97 -15.18
N VAL A 142 -10.77 6.23 -14.74
CA VAL A 142 -9.37 6.61 -14.91
C VAL A 142 -8.67 5.58 -15.77
N THR A 143 -8.16 6.04 -16.92
CA THR A 143 -7.50 5.19 -17.92
C THR A 143 -5.98 5.32 -17.86
N SER A 144 -5.28 4.44 -18.59
CA SER A 144 -3.83 4.57 -18.77
C SER A 144 -3.41 5.91 -19.39
N GLU A 145 -4.24 6.50 -20.24
CA GLU A 145 -3.94 7.82 -20.83
C GLU A 145 -3.95 8.93 -19.78
N ASN A 146 -4.93 8.92 -18.87
CA ASN A 146 -4.96 9.83 -17.73
C ASN A 146 -3.70 9.69 -16.88
N ILE A 147 -3.30 8.46 -16.56
CA ILE A 147 -2.10 8.18 -15.76
C ILE A 147 -0.82 8.66 -16.43
N LEU A 148 -0.65 8.37 -17.73
CA LEU A 148 0.49 8.85 -18.50
C LEU A 148 0.57 10.37 -18.56
N LYS A 149 -0.58 11.05 -18.58
CA LYS A 149 -0.65 12.53 -18.53
C LYS A 149 -0.30 13.05 -17.13
N LEU A 150 -0.89 12.49 -16.09
CA LEU A 150 -0.70 12.96 -14.70
C LEU A 150 0.68 12.62 -14.12
N ARG A 151 1.35 11.56 -14.61
CA ARG A 151 2.66 11.11 -14.17
C ARG A 151 2.77 10.98 -12.63
N PRO A 152 1.98 10.12 -11.99
CA PRO A 152 2.04 9.91 -10.55
C PRO A 152 3.34 9.25 -10.12
N ASN A 153 3.61 9.30 -8.83
CA ASN A 153 4.71 8.53 -8.22
C ASN A 153 4.44 7.02 -8.26
N LYS A 154 3.17 6.61 -8.30
CA LYS A 154 2.73 5.21 -8.33
C LYS A 154 1.34 5.08 -8.96
N VAL A 155 1.10 3.97 -9.64
CA VAL A 155 -0.27 3.57 -10.03
C VAL A 155 -0.83 2.67 -8.94
N ALA A 156 -1.92 3.09 -8.29
CA ALA A 156 -2.57 2.32 -7.24
C ALA A 156 -3.26 1.08 -7.81
N HIS A 157 -3.30 -0.01 -7.02
CA HIS A 157 -3.96 -1.30 -7.34
C HIS A 157 -4.04 -1.59 -8.85
N THR A 158 -2.91 -1.51 -9.56
CA THR A 158 -2.84 -1.60 -11.03
C THR A 158 -3.50 -2.86 -11.59
N ASN A 159 -3.52 -3.96 -10.85
CA ASN A 159 -4.25 -5.16 -11.25
C ASN A 159 -5.78 -5.07 -11.05
N GLY A 160 -6.29 -3.94 -10.55
CA GLY A 160 -7.69 -3.67 -10.25
C GLY A 160 -7.99 -3.73 -8.76
N GLY A 161 -8.92 -2.89 -8.32
CA GLY A 161 -9.53 -2.94 -6.99
C GLY A 161 -10.73 -3.89 -7.00
N SER A 162 -11.94 -3.37 -6.68
CA SER A 162 -13.20 -4.12 -6.74
C SER A 162 -13.52 -4.62 -8.16
N THR A 163 -13.12 -3.87 -9.18
CA THR A 163 -13.21 -4.24 -10.59
C THR A 163 -11.89 -3.95 -11.30
N GLY A 164 -11.53 -4.74 -12.29
CA GLY A 164 -10.33 -4.53 -13.10
C GLY A 164 -10.63 -3.79 -14.40
N VAL A 165 -9.64 -3.09 -14.91
CA VAL A 165 -9.66 -2.57 -16.29
C VAL A 165 -9.27 -3.66 -17.29
N GLU A 166 -9.51 -3.40 -18.57
CA GLU A 166 -8.95 -4.25 -19.62
C GLU A 166 -7.42 -4.28 -19.55
N PHE A 167 -6.84 -5.43 -19.78
CA PHE A 167 -5.39 -5.62 -19.66
C PHE A 167 -4.57 -4.72 -20.59
N SER A 168 -5.14 -4.26 -21.69
CA SER A 168 -4.52 -3.32 -22.61
C SER A 168 -4.09 -2.01 -21.95
N HIS A 169 -4.88 -1.48 -21.01
CA HIS A 169 -4.50 -0.31 -20.23
C HIS A 169 -3.29 -0.57 -19.34
N ILE A 170 -3.29 -1.73 -18.67
CA ILE A 170 -2.18 -2.14 -17.79
C ILE A 170 -0.92 -2.38 -18.61
N GLN A 171 -1.06 -3.09 -19.73
CA GLN A 171 0.06 -3.37 -20.63
C GLN A 171 0.71 -2.09 -21.14
N ARG A 172 -0.10 -1.10 -21.52
CA ARG A 172 0.38 0.20 -21.96
C ARG A 172 1.25 0.88 -20.89
N LEU A 173 0.83 0.85 -19.61
CA LEU A 173 1.62 1.39 -18.49
C LEU A 173 2.92 0.61 -18.24
N MET A 174 2.90 -0.72 -18.42
CA MET A 174 4.11 -1.52 -18.31
C MET A 174 5.13 -1.24 -19.41
N ASP A 175 4.65 -0.90 -20.62
CA ASP A 175 5.47 -0.77 -21.81
C ASP A 175 5.90 0.68 -22.14
N GLU A 176 5.07 1.68 -21.81
CA GLU A 176 5.28 3.06 -22.23
C GLU A 176 5.81 4.00 -21.14
N CYS A 177 5.90 3.56 -19.89
CA CYS A 177 6.43 4.40 -18.80
C CYS A 177 7.24 3.58 -17.79
N ASP A 178 7.90 4.28 -16.89
CA ASP A 178 8.70 3.74 -15.78
C ASP A 178 8.02 3.88 -14.40
N ILE A 179 6.77 4.34 -14.37
CA ILE A 179 6.00 4.54 -13.14
C ILE A 179 5.86 3.20 -12.39
N PRO A 180 6.15 3.17 -11.08
CA PRO A 180 5.90 1.99 -10.25
C PRO A 180 4.43 1.56 -10.24
N LEU A 181 4.20 0.25 -10.30
CA LEU A 181 2.88 -0.35 -10.41
C LEU A 181 2.57 -1.18 -9.18
N GLU A 182 1.44 -0.93 -8.53
CA GLU A 182 1.07 -1.66 -7.33
C GLU A 182 0.20 -2.87 -7.64
N LEU A 183 0.56 -3.98 -7.02
CA LEU A 183 -0.21 -5.22 -6.97
C LEU A 183 -0.94 -5.32 -5.65
N VAL A 184 -2.25 -5.56 -5.69
CA VAL A 184 -3.04 -5.84 -4.49
C VAL A 184 -3.58 -7.26 -4.50
N VAL A 185 -3.56 -7.88 -3.32
CA VAL A 185 -3.88 -9.33 -3.19
C VAL A 185 -5.30 -9.68 -3.62
N ASN A 186 -6.23 -8.77 -3.39
CA ASN A 186 -7.66 -8.96 -3.67
C ASN A 186 -8.11 -8.34 -5.00
N GLY A 187 -7.22 -7.71 -5.75
CA GLY A 187 -7.52 -7.20 -7.08
C GLY A 187 -7.79 -8.31 -8.09
N ASN A 188 -8.03 -7.93 -9.33
CA ASN A 188 -8.32 -8.89 -10.40
C ASN A 188 -7.20 -9.92 -10.55
N PHE A 189 -7.51 -11.20 -10.33
CA PHE A 189 -6.53 -12.29 -10.31
C PHE A 189 -5.91 -12.57 -11.68
N VAL A 190 -6.66 -12.35 -12.75
CA VAL A 190 -6.15 -12.55 -14.11
C VAL A 190 -5.13 -11.47 -14.45
N ASN A 191 -5.46 -10.21 -14.17
CA ASN A 191 -4.55 -9.09 -14.37
C ASN A 191 -3.30 -9.22 -13.50
N PHE A 192 -3.45 -9.62 -12.23
CA PHE A 192 -2.34 -9.87 -11.31
C PHE A 192 -1.30 -10.83 -11.92
N ASN A 193 -1.75 -11.98 -12.41
CA ASN A 193 -0.86 -12.97 -12.99
C ASN A 193 -0.27 -12.51 -14.35
N LYS A 194 -1.06 -11.83 -15.18
CA LYS A 194 -0.57 -11.29 -16.46
C LYS A 194 0.51 -10.23 -16.24
N MET A 195 0.33 -9.33 -15.28
CA MET A 195 1.32 -8.32 -14.92
C MET A 195 2.64 -8.95 -14.49
N LEU A 196 2.59 -9.89 -13.54
CA LEU A 196 3.78 -10.56 -13.04
C LEU A 196 4.58 -11.25 -14.16
N LYS A 197 3.90 -12.04 -15.01
CA LYS A 197 4.54 -12.71 -16.14
C LYS A 197 5.13 -11.73 -17.14
N HIS A 198 4.45 -10.62 -17.41
CA HIS A 198 4.95 -9.60 -18.33
C HIS A 198 6.19 -8.89 -17.78
N MET A 199 6.14 -8.47 -16.53
CA MET A 199 7.24 -7.74 -15.88
C MET A 199 8.45 -8.64 -15.60
N ASP A 200 8.25 -9.92 -15.28
CA ASP A 200 9.35 -10.87 -15.12
C ASP A 200 10.07 -11.09 -16.47
N LYS A 201 9.31 -11.27 -17.56
CA LYS A 201 9.87 -11.40 -18.91
C LYS A 201 10.67 -10.17 -19.33
N LYS A 202 10.27 -8.97 -18.89
CA LYS A 202 11.01 -7.71 -19.13
C LYS A 202 12.22 -7.55 -18.22
N GLY A 203 12.31 -8.32 -17.11
CA GLY A 203 13.32 -8.11 -16.07
C GLY A 203 13.06 -6.89 -15.19
N GLU A 204 11.83 -6.41 -15.15
CA GLU A 204 11.43 -5.16 -14.48
C GLU A 204 10.57 -5.38 -13.21
N LEU A 205 10.72 -6.53 -12.54
CA LEU A 205 10.00 -6.81 -11.29
C LEU A 205 10.30 -5.80 -10.18
N ASN A 206 11.40 -5.07 -10.26
CA ASN A 206 11.75 -3.99 -9.35
C ASN A 206 10.80 -2.79 -9.42
N ARG A 207 10.01 -2.63 -10.49
CA ARG A 207 8.95 -1.62 -10.60
C ARG A 207 7.65 -2.04 -9.93
N LEU A 208 7.52 -3.31 -9.53
CA LEU A 208 6.33 -3.79 -8.84
C LEU A 208 6.47 -3.58 -7.33
N VAL A 209 5.42 -3.06 -6.73
CA VAL A 209 5.25 -2.94 -5.28
C VAL A 209 3.97 -3.66 -4.86
N MET A 210 3.83 -4.00 -3.58
CA MET A 210 2.65 -4.69 -3.08
C MET A 210 1.91 -3.85 -2.05
N GLY A 211 0.58 -3.83 -2.16
CA GLY A 211 -0.32 -3.18 -1.24
C GLY A 211 -1.50 -4.07 -0.83
N SER A 212 -2.24 -3.66 0.18
CA SER A 212 -3.42 -4.40 0.64
C SER A 212 -4.73 -3.85 0.09
N ASP A 213 -4.79 -2.57 -0.20
CA ASP A 213 -6.04 -1.86 -0.52
C ASP A 213 -7.12 -2.13 0.56
N SER A 214 -6.69 -2.12 1.83
CA SER A 214 -7.54 -2.41 2.99
C SER A 214 -7.69 -1.15 3.85
N PRO A 215 -8.79 -1.03 4.60
CA PRO A 215 -9.99 -1.87 4.56
C PRO A 215 -10.97 -1.48 3.44
N THR A 216 -10.74 -0.39 2.72
CA THR A 216 -11.70 0.23 1.82
C THR A 216 -12.08 -0.65 0.64
N GLY A 217 -11.11 -1.27 -0.01
CA GLY A 217 -11.37 -2.11 -1.18
C GLY A 217 -11.98 -3.48 -0.85
N GLN A 218 -11.60 -4.09 0.27
CA GLN A 218 -11.85 -5.52 0.50
C GLN A 218 -12.04 -5.92 1.97
N ALA A 219 -12.34 -5.00 2.86
CA ALA A 219 -12.33 -5.20 4.30
C ALA A 219 -10.92 -5.44 4.88
N SER A 220 -10.81 -5.50 6.21
CA SER A 220 -9.53 -5.70 6.89
C SER A 220 -8.96 -7.09 6.62
N MET A 221 -7.73 -7.12 6.13
CA MET A 221 -7.00 -8.36 5.85
C MET A 221 -5.59 -8.30 6.45
N PRO A 222 -5.41 -8.65 7.72
CA PRO A 222 -4.12 -8.54 8.41
C PRO A 222 -2.95 -9.26 7.71
N GLY A 223 -3.19 -10.45 7.17
CA GLY A 223 -2.20 -11.23 6.42
C GLY A 223 -2.13 -10.94 4.92
N ALA A 224 -2.61 -9.78 4.46
CA ALA A 224 -2.67 -9.45 3.03
C ALA A 224 -1.32 -9.57 2.32
N MET A 225 -0.25 -9.04 2.92
CA MET A 225 1.09 -9.08 2.30
C MET A 225 1.63 -10.49 2.18
N ASN A 226 1.47 -11.33 3.22
CA ASN A 226 1.90 -12.72 3.17
C ASN A 226 1.17 -13.48 2.06
N ARG A 227 -0.14 -13.26 1.91
CA ARG A 227 -0.94 -13.86 0.84
C ARG A 227 -0.54 -13.34 -0.54
N CYS A 228 -0.23 -12.05 -0.65
CA CYS A 228 0.21 -11.44 -1.90
C CYS A 228 1.54 -12.05 -2.37
N ILE A 229 2.51 -12.17 -1.47
CA ILE A 229 3.83 -12.79 -1.73
C ILE A 229 3.67 -14.24 -2.19
N VAL A 230 2.92 -15.05 -1.43
CA VAL A 230 2.69 -16.47 -1.77
C VAL A 230 2.01 -16.61 -3.11
N LYS A 231 0.95 -15.83 -3.36
CA LYS A 231 0.22 -15.84 -4.63
C LYS A 231 1.11 -15.43 -5.81
N ALA A 232 1.93 -14.40 -5.63
CA ALA A 232 2.83 -13.92 -6.68
C ALA A 232 3.88 -14.97 -7.05
N SER A 233 4.48 -15.61 -6.08
CA SER A 233 5.50 -16.64 -6.30
C SER A 233 4.90 -17.94 -6.86
N SER A 234 4.00 -18.56 -6.11
CA SER A 234 3.53 -19.92 -6.40
C SER A 234 2.71 -20.06 -7.68
N LEU A 235 2.00 -19.02 -8.12
CA LEU A 235 1.18 -19.06 -9.33
C LEU A 235 1.90 -18.55 -10.59
N ASN A 236 3.13 -18.04 -10.46
CA ASN A 236 3.83 -17.42 -11.58
C ASN A 236 5.28 -17.90 -11.73
N ASP A 237 5.70 -18.88 -10.95
CA ASP A 237 7.07 -19.42 -10.95
C ASP A 237 8.15 -18.36 -10.70
N ILE A 238 7.81 -17.33 -9.93
CA ILE A 238 8.75 -16.26 -9.56
C ILE A 238 9.43 -16.62 -8.24
N PRO A 239 10.76 -16.55 -8.13
CA PRO A 239 11.49 -16.82 -6.90
C PRO A 239 10.91 -16.04 -5.72
N ALA A 240 10.74 -16.71 -4.56
CA ALA A 240 10.09 -16.14 -3.39
C ALA A 240 10.76 -14.85 -2.90
N GLU A 241 12.10 -14.78 -2.96
CA GLU A 241 12.88 -13.59 -2.57
C GLU A 241 12.55 -12.36 -3.42
N LYS A 242 12.25 -12.53 -4.72
CA LYS A 242 11.82 -11.42 -5.58
C LYS A 242 10.42 -10.92 -5.18
N CYS A 243 9.53 -11.85 -4.82
CA CYS A 243 8.19 -11.49 -4.35
C CYS A 243 8.22 -10.81 -2.98
N ILE A 244 9.11 -11.24 -2.08
CA ILE A 244 9.36 -10.57 -0.80
C ILE A 244 9.90 -9.14 -1.06
N ALA A 245 10.83 -8.97 -2.00
CA ALA A 245 11.39 -7.66 -2.33
C ALA A 245 10.30 -6.66 -2.79
N MET A 246 9.28 -7.11 -3.55
CA MET A 246 8.16 -6.24 -3.96
C MET A 246 7.37 -5.70 -2.75
N ALA A 247 7.24 -6.47 -1.68
CA ALA A 247 6.52 -6.07 -0.47
C ALA A 247 7.40 -5.33 0.54
N THR A 248 8.72 -5.31 0.35
CA THR A 248 9.70 -4.76 1.29
C THR A 248 10.59 -3.71 0.63
N GLY A 249 11.70 -4.11 0.03
CA GLY A 249 12.71 -3.21 -0.53
C GLY A 249 12.17 -2.28 -1.61
N ASN A 250 11.42 -2.80 -2.59
CA ASN A 250 10.84 -1.97 -3.65
C ASN A 250 9.85 -0.94 -3.09
N THR A 251 9.01 -1.35 -2.13
CA THR A 251 8.06 -0.45 -1.47
C THR A 251 8.79 0.62 -0.65
N ALA A 252 9.84 0.24 0.08
CA ALA A 252 10.64 1.19 0.86
C ALA A 252 11.37 2.21 -0.05
N ASP A 253 11.95 1.76 -1.14
CA ASP A 253 12.60 2.65 -2.12
C ASP A 253 11.60 3.63 -2.74
N LEU A 254 10.41 3.15 -3.11
CA LEU A 254 9.36 3.98 -3.68
C LEU A 254 8.96 5.15 -2.78
N TYR A 255 8.80 4.87 -1.49
CA TYR A 255 8.35 5.88 -0.52
C TYR A 255 9.51 6.59 0.22
N GLY A 256 10.76 6.28 -0.11
CA GLY A 256 11.94 6.85 0.55
C GLY A 256 12.07 6.46 2.04
N LEU A 257 11.57 5.28 2.43
CA LEU A 257 11.60 4.82 3.82
C LEU A 257 12.97 4.22 4.18
N ASN A 258 13.44 4.50 5.40
CA ASN A 258 14.71 3.96 5.91
C ASN A 258 14.58 2.53 6.45
N THR A 259 13.74 1.71 5.84
CA THR A 259 13.45 0.32 6.20
C THR A 259 13.36 -0.58 4.97
N GLY A 260 12.88 -1.81 5.10
CA GLY A 260 12.56 -2.73 3.99
C GLY A 260 13.76 -3.45 3.38
N LYS A 261 14.99 -3.14 3.81
CA LYS A 261 16.24 -3.79 3.38
C LYS A 261 17.15 -4.05 4.57
N ILE A 262 17.92 -5.14 4.52
CA ILE A 262 18.94 -5.45 5.54
C ILE A 262 20.26 -4.82 5.08
N GLU A 263 20.49 -3.60 5.53
CA GLU A 263 21.70 -2.81 5.21
C GLU A 263 22.16 -2.02 6.44
N VAL A 264 23.45 -1.79 6.58
CA VAL A 264 24.00 -0.97 7.67
C VAL A 264 23.46 0.47 7.58
N GLY A 265 22.94 0.98 8.70
CA GLY A 265 22.36 2.33 8.79
C GLY A 265 20.85 2.38 8.55
N ARG A 266 20.23 1.26 8.19
CA ARG A 266 18.77 1.17 8.12
C ARG A 266 18.16 0.80 9.47
N GLU A 267 16.89 1.14 9.64
CA GLU A 267 16.09 0.73 10.78
C GLU A 267 15.98 -0.79 10.84
N ALA A 268 16.21 -1.35 12.03
CA ALA A 268 16.16 -2.80 12.23
C ALA A 268 14.71 -3.28 12.42
N ASP A 269 13.95 -3.18 11.34
CA ASP A 269 12.59 -3.73 11.22
C ASP A 269 12.68 -5.07 10.48
N LEU A 270 12.59 -6.16 11.22
CA LEU A 270 12.92 -7.49 10.73
C LEU A 270 11.81 -8.50 11.06
N GLN A 271 11.69 -9.51 10.20
CA GLN A 271 10.92 -10.71 10.47
C GLN A 271 11.85 -11.93 10.44
N VAL A 272 11.65 -12.86 11.37
CA VAL A 272 12.19 -14.22 11.27
C VAL A 272 11.05 -15.13 10.84
N ILE A 273 11.17 -15.71 9.67
CA ILE A 273 10.15 -16.54 9.05
C ILE A 273 10.64 -17.95 8.81
N ASP A 274 9.73 -18.92 8.82
CA ASP A 274 10.03 -20.30 8.49
C ASP A 274 8.81 -20.97 7.82
N ASN A 275 9.00 -22.18 7.26
CA ASN A 275 7.88 -22.96 6.78
C ASN A 275 6.94 -23.35 7.93
N PRO A 276 5.63 -23.47 7.71
CA PRO A 276 4.71 -23.98 8.70
C PRO A 276 4.85 -25.52 8.83
N PRO A 277 4.49 -26.10 9.99
CA PRO A 277 4.44 -27.57 10.14
C PRO A 277 3.53 -28.19 9.08
N GLY A 278 4.03 -29.23 8.42
CA GLY A 278 3.30 -29.96 7.37
C GLY A 278 3.39 -29.33 5.99
N SER A 279 4.16 -28.24 5.81
CA SER A 279 4.44 -27.71 4.48
C SER A 279 5.24 -28.68 3.62
N CYS A 280 5.00 -28.62 2.31
CA CYS A 280 5.83 -29.31 1.32
C CYS A 280 7.21 -28.64 1.14
N GLY A 281 7.33 -27.36 1.52
CA GLY A 281 8.59 -26.63 1.48
C GLY A 281 9.47 -26.92 2.70
N THR A 282 10.78 -26.98 2.49
CA THR A 282 11.78 -27.28 3.55
C THR A 282 12.19 -26.07 4.37
N ASP A 283 11.88 -24.88 3.90
CA ASP A 283 12.14 -23.58 4.50
C ASP A 283 11.07 -22.57 4.07
N ALA A 284 11.16 -21.36 4.57
CA ALA A 284 10.18 -20.31 4.26
C ALA A 284 10.06 -20.00 2.77
N LEU A 285 11.18 -19.93 2.03
CA LEU A 285 11.16 -19.59 0.60
C LEU A 285 10.52 -20.72 -0.21
N LYS A 286 10.86 -21.97 0.10
CA LYS A 286 10.26 -23.14 -0.55
C LYS A 286 8.78 -23.31 -0.20
N ALA A 287 8.38 -22.98 1.02
CA ALA A 287 6.96 -22.95 1.39
C ALA A 287 6.19 -21.93 0.55
N ILE A 288 6.71 -20.71 0.39
CA ILE A 288 6.12 -19.68 -0.45
C ILE A 288 5.98 -20.16 -1.91
N GLU A 289 7.02 -20.75 -2.48
CA GLU A 289 7.02 -21.28 -3.84
C GLU A 289 6.03 -22.44 -4.03
N CYS A 290 5.81 -23.25 -2.99
CA CYS A 290 4.80 -24.32 -3.00
C CYS A 290 3.36 -23.82 -2.78
N GLY A 291 3.17 -22.56 -2.45
CA GLY A 291 1.84 -21.99 -2.19
C GLY A 291 1.42 -22.03 -0.73
N ASP A 292 2.31 -22.45 0.18
CA ASP A 292 2.06 -22.46 1.61
C ASP A 292 2.42 -21.10 2.24
N PRO A 293 1.52 -20.49 3.04
CA PRO A 293 1.87 -19.27 3.77
C PRO A 293 2.90 -19.59 4.84
N PHE A 294 3.97 -18.78 4.88
CA PHE A 294 5.01 -18.89 5.89
C PHE A 294 4.53 -18.45 7.28
N GLY A 295 5.20 -18.93 8.30
CA GLY A 295 5.01 -18.53 9.68
C GLY A 295 6.02 -17.48 10.13
N ASN A 296 5.61 -16.62 11.07
CA ASN A 296 6.50 -15.65 11.74
C ASN A 296 6.93 -16.19 13.12
N SER A 297 8.23 -16.38 13.34
CA SER A 297 8.79 -16.68 14.65
C SER A 297 8.97 -15.43 15.49
N LEU A 298 9.51 -14.38 14.89
CA LEU A 298 9.76 -13.08 15.52
C LEU A 298 9.36 -11.95 14.61
N VAL A 299 8.85 -10.88 15.21
CA VAL A 299 8.73 -9.56 14.59
C VAL A 299 9.51 -8.56 15.41
N ILE A 300 10.44 -7.86 14.76
CA ILE A 300 11.36 -6.91 15.38
C ILE A 300 11.10 -5.54 14.75
N VAL A 301 10.97 -4.52 15.57
CA VAL A 301 10.84 -3.12 15.15
C VAL A 301 11.82 -2.27 15.94
N ASP A 302 12.59 -1.42 15.24
CA ASP A 302 13.67 -0.63 15.83
C ASP A 302 14.64 -1.46 16.68
N GLY A 303 14.95 -2.68 16.24
CA GLY A 303 15.84 -3.61 16.95
C GLY A 303 15.24 -4.24 18.20
N ARG A 304 13.95 -4.05 18.47
CA ARG A 304 13.26 -4.63 19.62
C ARG A 304 12.31 -5.73 19.19
N ILE A 305 12.31 -6.86 19.88
CA ILE A 305 11.35 -7.93 19.65
C ILE A 305 9.98 -7.45 20.13
N ILE A 306 9.02 -7.38 19.23
CA ILE A 306 7.65 -6.92 19.50
C ILE A 306 6.70 -8.10 19.60
N ALA A 307 6.90 -9.15 18.82
CA ALA A 307 6.08 -10.35 18.85
C ALA A 307 6.93 -11.61 18.67
N TYR A 308 6.60 -12.63 19.46
CA TYR A 308 7.16 -13.99 19.41
C TYR A 308 6.17 -14.93 18.76
N ARG A 309 5.54 -14.83 17.83
CA ARG A 309 4.47 -15.51 17.12
C ARG A 309 3.28 -14.59 16.97
N GLY A 310 2.74 -14.55 15.81
CA GLY A 310 1.45 -13.94 15.60
C GLY A 310 0.36 -14.81 16.22
N LYS A 311 -0.58 -14.18 16.93
CA LYS A 311 -1.72 -14.88 17.55
C LYS A 311 -2.50 -15.71 16.52
N ASP A 312 -2.65 -15.16 15.32
CA ASP A 312 -3.41 -15.77 14.23
C ASP A 312 -2.51 -16.10 13.02
N SER A 313 -1.18 -15.91 13.12
CA SER A 313 -0.22 -16.35 12.10
C SER A 313 0.04 -17.85 12.23
N ARG A 314 0.43 -18.48 11.15
CA ARG A 314 0.80 -19.89 11.19
C ARG A 314 2.04 -20.08 12.05
N PRO A 315 2.08 -21.16 12.86
CA PRO A 315 3.29 -21.50 13.59
C PRO A 315 4.41 -21.85 12.61
N THR A 316 5.64 -21.64 13.05
CA THR A 316 6.83 -22.07 12.33
C THR A 316 7.17 -23.53 12.70
N ALA A 317 7.78 -24.28 11.78
CA ALA A 317 8.26 -25.62 12.04
C ALA A 317 9.41 -25.61 13.04
N ARG A 318 10.26 -24.58 12.97
CA ARG A 318 11.37 -24.35 13.90
C ARG A 318 11.07 -23.10 14.73
N THR A 319 11.49 -23.11 15.99
CA THR A 319 11.32 -21.95 16.91
C THR A 319 12.68 -21.34 17.21
N CYS A 320 12.71 -20.02 17.31
CA CYS A 320 13.87 -19.32 17.85
C CYS A 320 13.94 -19.46 19.36
#